data_419b6c2cac6f9ee03ec0a7c59544b448
#
_entry.id   419b6c2cac6f9ee03ec0a7c59544b448
#
_cell.length_a   1.000
_cell.length_b   1.000
_cell.length_c   1.000
_cell.angle_alpha   90.00
_cell.angle_beta   90.00
_cell.angle_gamma   90.00
#
_symmetry.space_group_name_H-M   'P 1'
#
loop_
_entity.id
_entity.type
_entity.pdbx_description
1 polymer ?
#
loop_
_entity_poly.entity_id
_entity_poly.type
_entity_poly.pdbx_seq_one_letter_code
_entity_poly.pdbx_strand_id
1 'polypeptide(L)'
;MAKKPTALIILDGFANRESEHGNAVKLANKPNFDRYYNKYPTTQIEASGLDVGLPEGQMGNSEVGHMNIGAGRIVYQSLTRINKSIENGDFFENDVLNNAIAHVNSHDSALHIFGLLSDGGVHSHYKHLFALLELAKKQGVEKVYVHAFLDGRDVDQKSALKYIEETEAKFNELGIGQFASVSGRYYAMDRDKRWEREEKAYNAIRNFDAPTYATAKEGVEASYNEGLTDEFVVPFIVENQNDGVNDGDAVIFYNFRPDRAAQLSEIFANRAFEGFKVEQVKDLFYATFTKYNDNIDAAIVFEKVDLNNTIGEIAQNNNLTQLRIAETEKYPHVTYFMSGGRNEEFKGERRRLIDSPKVATYDLKPEMSAYEVKDALLEELNKGDLDLIILNFANPDMVGHSGMLEPTIKAIEAVDECLGEVVDKILDMDGYAIITADHGNSDQVLTDDDQPMTTHTTNPVPVIVTKEGVTLRETGRLGDLAPTLLDLLNVEQPEDMTGESLIKH
;
A
#
# COMPACT_ATOMS: atom_id res chain seq x y z
N MET A 1 31.10 -7.58 28.79
CA MET A 1 29.97 -6.90 29.44
C MET A 1 28.75 -7.21 28.64
N ALA A 2 27.61 -7.44 29.27
CA ALA A 2 26.35 -7.57 28.55
C ALA A 2 26.03 -6.27 27.78
N LYS A 3 25.46 -6.40 26.61
CA LYS A 3 25.04 -5.23 25.82
C LYS A 3 23.79 -4.56 26.44
N LYS A 4 23.60 -3.29 26.14
CA LYS A 4 22.45 -2.50 26.53
C LYS A 4 21.45 -2.50 25.38
N PRO A 5 20.40 -3.31 25.40
CA PRO A 5 19.50 -3.44 24.27
C PRO A 5 18.63 -2.20 24.08
N THR A 6 18.38 -1.82 22.84
CA THR A 6 17.35 -0.85 22.47
C THR A 6 16.23 -1.58 21.75
N ALA A 7 15.01 -1.50 22.26
CA ALA A 7 13.87 -2.22 21.72
C ALA A 7 12.81 -1.28 21.13
N LEU A 8 12.25 -1.64 19.99
CA LEU A 8 10.98 -1.15 19.50
C LEU A 8 9.91 -2.21 19.79
N ILE A 9 8.93 -1.87 20.57
CA ILE A 9 7.82 -2.74 20.96
C ILE A 9 6.55 -2.18 20.32
N ILE A 10 6.00 -2.90 19.36
CA ILE A 10 4.82 -2.53 18.60
C ILE A 10 3.62 -3.29 19.17
N LEU A 11 2.67 -2.55 19.73
CA LEU A 11 1.36 -3.03 20.12
C LEU A 11 0.43 -2.87 18.93
N ASP A 12 0.38 -3.87 18.04
CA ASP A 12 -0.29 -3.79 16.75
C ASP A 12 -1.77 -3.39 16.90
N GLY A 13 -2.20 -2.36 16.18
CA GLY A 13 -3.59 -1.89 16.24
C GLY A 13 -4.00 -1.11 17.50
N PHE A 14 -3.03 -0.64 18.32
CA PHE A 14 -3.27 0.06 19.58
C PHE A 14 -3.15 1.58 19.41
N ALA A 15 -4.27 2.27 19.14
CA ALA A 15 -4.28 3.72 18.96
C ALA A 15 -4.94 4.49 20.12
N ASN A 16 -4.74 5.80 20.10
CA ASN A 16 -5.33 6.72 21.08
C ASN A 16 -6.67 7.26 20.56
N ARG A 17 -7.74 7.09 21.36
CA ARG A 17 -9.04 7.69 21.12
C ARG A 17 -9.63 8.16 22.42
N GLU A 18 -10.21 9.36 22.45
CA GLU A 18 -10.75 9.92 23.71
C GLU A 18 -12.06 9.26 24.17
N SER A 19 -12.93 8.87 23.25
CA SER A 19 -14.18 8.19 23.57
C SER A 19 -13.93 6.82 24.19
N GLU A 20 -14.69 6.48 25.22
CA GLU A 20 -14.69 5.15 25.85
C GLU A 20 -15.59 4.15 25.13
N HIS A 21 -16.56 4.64 24.35
CA HIS A 21 -17.52 3.80 23.65
C HIS A 21 -16.81 2.90 22.63
N GLY A 22 -16.93 1.58 22.79
CA GLY A 22 -16.28 0.61 21.91
C GLY A 22 -14.74 0.66 21.93
N ASN A 23 -14.13 1.29 22.93
CA ASN A 23 -12.68 1.50 23.02
C ASN A 23 -12.04 0.51 24.00
N ALA A 24 -11.54 -0.61 23.44
CA ALA A 24 -10.89 -1.62 24.26
C ALA A 24 -9.57 -1.12 24.89
N VAL A 25 -8.83 -0.25 24.19
CA VAL A 25 -7.58 0.35 24.71
C VAL A 25 -7.83 1.13 25.99
N LYS A 26 -8.91 1.92 26.03
CA LYS A 26 -9.23 2.78 27.16
C LYS A 26 -9.85 2.00 28.31
N LEU A 27 -10.62 0.95 28.02
CA LEU A 27 -11.36 0.16 29.00
C LEU A 27 -10.54 -0.96 29.64
N ALA A 28 -9.47 -1.41 28.99
CA ALA A 28 -8.60 -2.49 29.50
C ALA A 28 -7.84 -2.05 30.76
N ASN A 29 -7.70 -2.99 31.71
CA ASN A 29 -6.81 -2.83 32.84
C ASN A 29 -5.35 -3.09 32.41
N LYS A 30 -4.59 -2.03 32.18
CA LYS A 30 -3.22 -2.08 31.64
C LYS A 30 -2.20 -1.34 32.54
N PRO A 31 -2.00 -1.82 33.76
CA PRO A 31 -1.20 -1.10 34.77
C PRO A 31 0.27 -0.91 34.36
N ASN A 32 0.84 -1.80 33.54
CA ASN A 32 2.23 -1.68 33.09
C ASN A 32 2.37 -0.59 32.04
N PHE A 33 1.50 -0.58 31.02
CA PHE A 33 1.47 0.49 30.04
C PHE A 33 1.25 1.85 30.70
N ASP A 34 0.27 1.95 31.58
CA ASP A 34 -0.05 3.19 32.29
C ASP A 34 1.10 3.66 33.18
N ARG A 35 1.83 2.73 33.82
CA ARG A 35 3.03 3.02 34.61
C ARG A 35 4.12 3.64 33.73
N TYR A 36 4.42 3.07 32.56
CA TYR A 36 5.43 3.61 31.67
C TYR A 36 4.98 4.93 31.06
N TYR A 37 3.72 5.04 30.66
CA TYR A 37 3.14 6.25 30.09
C TYR A 37 3.23 7.44 31.05
N ASN A 38 3.00 7.21 32.34
CA ASN A 38 3.06 8.26 33.36
C ASN A 38 4.48 8.58 33.83
N LYS A 39 5.42 7.63 33.71
CA LYS A 39 6.78 7.79 34.20
C LYS A 39 7.74 8.41 33.17
N TYR A 40 7.61 8.05 31.91
CA TYR A 40 8.56 8.37 30.85
C TYR A 40 8.02 9.42 29.87
N PRO A 41 8.91 10.09 29.08
CA PRO A 41 8.48 10.97 28.02
C PRO A 41 7.55 10.29 27.03
N THR A 42 6.44 10.94 26.71
CA THR A 42 5.39 10.44 25.83
C THR A 42 5.01 11.46 24.76
N THR A 43 4.56 10.97 23.64
CA THR A 43 3.92 11.74 22.58
C THR A 43 2.93 10.84 21.83
N GLN A 44 2.31 11.38 20.79
CA GLN A 44 1.54 10.61 19.83
C GLN A 44 1.97 10.97 18.40
N ILE A 45 1.85 10.01 17.50
CA ILE A 45 2.29 10.16 16.12
C ILE A 45 1.21 9.70 15.14
N GLU A 46 1.23 10.29 13.95
CA GLU A 46 0.32 9.94 12.88
C GLU A 46 0.69 8.59 12.24
N ALA A 47 -0.34 7.76 12.02
CA ALA A 47 -0.20 6.39 11.50
C ALA A 47 -1.17 6.09 10.33
N SER A 48 -1.71 7.13 9.69
CA SER A 48 -2.71 7.01 8.62
C SER A 48 -2.51 8.08 7.54
N GLY A 49 -3.21 7.95 6.43
CA GLY A 49 -3.24 8.95 5.37
C GLY A 49 -1.86 9.31 4.81
N LEU A 50 -1.68 10.58 4.48
CA LEU A 50 -0.45 11.08 3.83
C LEU A 50 0.82 10.90 4.67
N ASP A 51 0.71 10.85 5.99
CA ASP A 51 1.84 10.68 6.90
C ASP A 51 2.47 9.28 6.85
N VAL A 52 1.78 8.34 6.22
CA VAL A 52 2.29 6.99 5.94
C VAL A 52 2.30 6.64 4.44
N GLY A 53 2.09 7.63 3.57
CA GLY A 53 2.13 7.46 2.12
C GLY A 53 0.86 6.86 1.51
N LEU A 54 -0.25 6.89 2.23
CA LEU A 54 -1.59 6.54 1.77
C LEU A 54 -2.37 7.80 1.34
N PRO A 55 -3.48 7.68 0.59
CA PRO A 55 -4.39 8.79 0.35
C PRO A 55 -4.88 9.46 1.64
N GLU A 56 -5.21 10.74 1.56
CA GLU A 56 -5.76 11.49 2.68
C GLU A 56 -7.02 10.80 3.27
N GLY A 57 -7.07 10.68 4.60
CA GLY A 57 -8.18 10.05 5.31
C GLY A 57 -8.21 8.51 5.24
N GLN A 58 -7.30 7.88 4.52
CA GLN A 58 -7.22 6.42 4.49
C GLN A 58 -6.55 5.89 5.76
N MET A 59 -7.21 4.91 6.42
CA MET A 59 -6.67 4.23 7.59
C MET A 59 -5.36 3.49 7.27
N GLY A 60 -4.42 3.50 8.22
CA GLY A 60 -3.19 2.72 8.13
C GLY A 60 -3.43 1.22 8.19
N ASN A 61 -2.38 0.47 7.97
CA ASN A 61 -2.36 -0.98 8.12
C ASN A 61 -0.95 -1.45 8.48
N SER A 62 -0.83 -2.71 8.91
CA SER A 62 0.45 -3.24 9.42
C SER A 62 1.55 -3.28 8.36
N GLU A 63 1.23 -3.58 7.09
CA GLU A 63 2.21 -3.61 6.00
C GLU A 63 2.84 -2.24 5.77
N VAL A 64 1.99 -1.23 5.57
CA VAL A 64 2.40 0.16 5.35
C VAL A 64 3.08 0.73 6.61
N GLY A 65 2.52 0.47 7.80
CA GLY A 65 3.06 0.96 9.06
C GLY A 65 4.48 0.45 9.30
N HIS A 66 4.70 -0.87 9.24
CA HIS A 66 6.02 -1.45 9.45
C HIS A 66 7.03 -1.04 8.37
N MET A 67 6.58 -0.86 7.13
CA MET A 67 7.44 -0.38 6.05
C MET A 67 7.94 1.05 6.31
N ASN A 68 7.06 1.95 6.72
CA ASN A 68 7.43 3.33 7.09
C ASN A 68 8.36 3.36 8.30
N ILE A 69 8.06 2.56 9.33
CA ILE A 69 8.91 2.43 10.53
C ILE A 69 10.32 1.97 10.13
N GLY A 70 10.41 0.89 9.37
CA GLY A 70 11.71 0.30 8.99
C GLY A 70 12.53 1.18 8.06
N ALA A 71 11.86 1.89 7.15
CA ALA A 71 12.52 2.81 6.20
C ALA A 71 12.91 4.16 6.82
N GLY A 72 12.33 4.53 7.97
CA GLY A 72 12.57 5.82 8.61
C GLY A 72 12.17 7.02 7.75
N ARG A 73 11.16 6.85 6.91
CA ARG A 73 10.63 7.87 5.99
C ARG A 73 9.23 7.51 5.53
N ILE A 74 8.52 8.47 4.93
CA ILE A 74 7.25 8.17 4.27
C ILE A 74 7.54 7.33 3.02
N VAL A 75 6.90 6.14 2.96
CA VAL A 75 6.92 5.26 1.79
C VAL A 75 5.59 5.42 1.05
N TYR A 76 5.61 6.23 0.01
CA TYR A 76 4.40 6.50 -0.77
C TYR A 76 3.93 5.26 -1.52
N GLN A 77 2.68 4.86 -1.28
CA GLN A 77 2.01 3.83 -2.06
C GLN A 77 1.74 4.33 -3.48
N SER A 78 1.57 3.41 -4.44
CA SER A 78 1.51 3.75 -5.86
C SER A 78 0.54 4.88 -6.19
N LEU A 79 -0.69 4.84 -5.68
CA LEU A 79 -1.68 5.89 -5.92
C LEU A 79 -1.19 7.26 -5.43
N THR A 80 -0.74 7.35 -4.19
CA THR A 80 -0.28 8.60 -3.59
C THR A 80 1.00 9.10 -4.27
N ARG A 81 1.92 8.20 -4.64
CA ARG A 81 3.14 8.53 -5.37
C ARG A 81 2.84 9.17 -6.72
N ILE A 82 1.89 8.59 -7.48
CA ILE A 82 1.49 9.11 -8.79
C ILE A 82 0.78 10.46 -8.62
N ASN A 83 -0.17 10.57 -7.67
CA ASN A 83 -0.85 11.83 -7.38
C ASN A 83 0.14 12.95 -7.07
N LYS A 84 1.11 12.70 -6.19
CA LYS A 84 2.16 13.67 -5.86
C LYS A 84 3.02 14.04 -7.05
N SER A 85 3.37 13.08 -7.91
CA SER A 85 4.12 13.33 -9.13
C SER A 85 3.35 14.24 -10.10
N ILE A 86 2.03 14.14 -10.15
CA ILE A 86 1.17 15.03 -10.94
C ILE A 86 1.11 16.43 -10.29
N GLU A 87 0.90 16.49 -8.97
CA GLU A 87 0.75 17.75 -8.22
C GLU A 87 2.02 18.61 -8.27
N ASN A 88 3.20 18.01 -8.14
CA ASN A 88 4.48 18.71 -8.15
C ASN A 88 5.09 18.91 -9.55
N GLY A 89 4.48 18.31 -10.58
CA GLY A 89 4.87 18.46 -11.99
C GLY A 89 5.84 17.39 -12.51
N ASP A 90 6.44 16.54 -11.69
CA ASP A 90 7.39 15.50 -12.10
C ASP A 90 6.80 14.52 -13.11
N PHE A 91 5.49 14.27 -13.04
CA PHE A 91 4.76 13.45 -14.00
C PHE A 91 4.95 13.92 -15.44
N PHE A 92 4.94 15.21 -15.66
CA PHE A 92 5.05 15.84 -16.98
C PHE A 92 6.48 15.87 -17.51
N GLU A 93 7.47 15.64 -16.63
CA GLU A 93 8.90 15.53 -16.99
C GLU A 93 9.37 14.06 -17.04
N ASN A 94 8.46 13.09 -16.87
CA ASN A 94 8.80 11.65 -16.87
C ASN A 94 9.30 11.22 -18.25
N ASP A 95 10.53 10.67 -18.30
CA ASP A 95 11.20 10.28 -19.53
C ASP A 95 10.43 9.24 -20.34
N VAL A 96 9.79 8.25 -19.69
CA VAL A 96 9.06 7.18 -20.38
C VAL A 96 7.81 7.74 -21.05
N LEU A 97 7.05 8.60 -20.35
CA LEU A 97 5.87 9.26 -20.90
C LEU A 97 6.25 10.18 -22.07
N ASN A 98 7.31 10.96 -21.90
CA ASN A 98 7.82 11.86 -22.94
C ASN A 98 8.34 11.07 -24.16
N ASN A 99 9.00 9.92 -23.96
CA ASN A 99 9.44 9.05 -25.04
C ASN A 99 8.26 8.42 -25.81
N ALA A 100 7.20 8.02 -25.10
CA ALA A 100 5.97 7.51 -25.75
C ALA A 100 5.36 8.56 -26.70
N ILE A 101 5.29 9.81 -26.25
CA ILE A 101 4.76 10.91 -27.06
C ILE A 101 5.72 11.27 -28.22
N ALA A 102 7.02 11.31 -27.99
CA ALA A 102 8.01 11.54 -29.04
C ALA A 102 7.95 10.44 -30.13
N HIS A 103 7.72 9.19 -29.71
CA HIS A 103 7.50 8.07 -30.63
C HIS A 103 6.30 8.33 -31.54
N VAL A 104 5.14 8.63 -30.96
CA VAL A 104 3.90 8.95 -31.71
C VAL A 104 4.12 10.11 -32.69
N ASN A 105 4.72 11.19 -32.22
CA ASN A 105 4.95 12.38 -33.05
C ASN A 105 5.93 12.09 -34.21
N SER A 106 6.93 11.22 -34.00
CA SER A 106 7.90 10.87 -35.06
C SER A 106 7.31 9.93 -36.13
N HIS A 107 6.27 9.15 -35.78
CA HIS A 107 5.60 8.22 -36.70
C HIS A 107 4.30 8.78 -37.30
N ASP A 108 3.87 9.98 -36.91
CA ASP A 108 2.53 10.52 -37.22
C ASP A 108 1.40 9.52 -36.87
N SER A 109 1.58 8.80 -35.78
CA SER A 109 0.75 7.68 -35.33
C SER A 109 -0.20 8.08 -34.18
N ALA A 110 -0.83 7.11 -33.51
CA ALA A 110 -1.78 7.34 -32.45
C ALA A 110 -1.22 6.98 -31.08
N LEU A 111 -1.66 7.72 -30.07
CA LEU A 111 -1.49 7.39 -28.65
C LEU A 111 -2.76 6.68 -28.16
N HIS A 112 -2.61 5.45 -27.71
CA HIS A 112 -3.66 4.68 -27.07
C HIS A 112 -3.46 4.64 -25.55
N ILE A 113 -4.51 4.90 -24.78
CA ILE A 113 -4.45 4.91 -23.32
C ILE A 113 -5.40 3.84 -22.79
N PHE A 114 -4.87 2.87 -22.05
CA PHE A 114 -5.60 1.76 -21.43
C PHE A 114 -5.71 1.96 -19.92
N GLY A 115 -6.85 1.61 -19.34
CA GLY A 115 -6.96 1.53 -17.91
C GLY A 115 -8.37 1.48 -17.35
N LEU A 116 -8.45 1.14 -16.08
CA LEU A 116 -9.70 1.09 -15.32
C LEU A 116 -10.18 2.51 -15.03
N LEU A 117 -11.38 2.82 -15.50
CA LEU A 117 -11.97 4.16 -15.45
C LEU A 117 -12.87 4.32 -14.21
N SER A 118 -12.26 4.56 -13.06
CA SER A 118 -12.97 4.86 -11.80
C SER A 118 -12.09 5.65 -10.83
N ASP A 119 -12.67 6.08 -9.72
CA ASP A 119 -11.99 6.70 -8.58
C ASP A 119 -11.72 5.71 -7.43
N GLY A 120 -11.92 4.41 -7.65
CA GLY A 120 -11.75 3.38 -6.62
C GLY A 120 -10.33 3.28 -6.04
N GLY A 121 -9.31 3.67 -6.81
CA GLY A 121 -7.94 3.79 -6.31
C GLY A 121 -7.24 2.46 -5.99
N VAL A 122 -7.83 1.32 -6.35
CA VAL A 122 -7.27 -0.01 -6.08
C VAL A 122 -6.31 -0.45 -7.19
N HIS A 123 -6.68 -0.26 -8.44
CA HIS A 123 -5.91 -0.63 -9.63
C HIS A 123 -5.40 0.57 -10.41
N SER A 124 -6.16 1.66 -10.39
CA SER A 124 -5.94 2.88 -11.16
C SER A 124 -6.69 4.04 -10.51
N HIS A 125 -6.53 5.22 -11.06
CA HIS A 125 -7.40 6.35 -10.76
C HIS A 125 -7.61 7.16 -12.05
N TYR A 126 -8.88 7.48 -12.41
CA TYR A 126 -9.20 8.12 -13.69
C TYR A 126 -8.59 9.52 -13.87
N LYS A 127 -8.24 10.22 -12.79
CA LYS A 127 -7.49 11.49 -12.87
C LYS A 127 -6.08 11.33 -13.42
N HIS A 128 -5.49 10.13 -13.34
CA HIS A 128 -4.21 9.85 -13.98
C HIS A 128 -4.35 9.84 -15.52
N LEU A 129 -5.50 9.37 -16.04
CA LEU A 129 -5.84 9.54 -17.45
C LEU A 129 -5.91 11.03 -17.83
N PHE A 130 -6.50 11.88 -16.98
CA PHE A 130 -6.56 13.32 -17.26
C PHE A 130 -5.17 13.95 -17.35
N ALA A 131 -4.25 13.58 -16.48
CA ALA A 131 -2.86 14.03 -16.57
C ALA A 131 -2.15 13.56 -17.86
N LEU A 132 -2.41 12.33 -18.32
CA LEU A 132 -1.91 11.84 -19.61
C LEU A 132 -2.46 12.64 -20.79
N LEU A 133 -3.75 12.98 -20.76
CA LEU A 133 -4.38 13.82 -21.78
C LEU A 133 -3.78 15.26 -21.80
N GLU A 134 -3.54 15.82 -20.63
CA GLU A 134 -2.89 17.14 -20.50
C GLU A 134 -1.47 17.11 -21.06
N LEU A 135 -0.70 16.07 -20.75
CA LEU A 135 0.64 15.88 -21.30
C LEU A 135 0.62 15.74 -22.82
N ALA A 136 -0.27 14.90 -23.35
CA ALA A 136 -0.44 14.73 -24.78
C ALA A 136 -0.81 16.04 -25.49
N LYS A 137 -1.73 16.82 -24.92
CA LYS A 137 -2.09 18.15 -25.42
C LYS A 137 -0.92 19.11 -25.42
N LYS A 138 -0.19 19.20 -24.29
CA LYS A 138 0.97 20.07 -24.14
C LYS A 138 2.06 19.81 -25.20
N GLN A 139 2.21 18.54 -25.60
CA GLN A 139 3.22 18.11 -26.57
C GLN A 139 2.69 17.93 -28.02
N GLY A 140 1.45 18.35 -28.29
CA GLY A 140 0.91 18.45 -29.63
C GLY A 140 0.51 17.11 -30.28
N VAL A 141 0.18 16.11 -29.49
CA VAL A 141 -0.36 14.84 -30.03
C VAL A 141 -1.77 15.09 -30.56
N GLU A 142 -2.02 14.69 -31.81
CA GLU A 142 -3.33 14.92 -32.46
C GLU A 142 -4.29 13.75 -32.30
N LYS A 143 -3.77 12.52 -32.34
CA LYS A 143 -4.56 11.28 -32.32
C LYS A 143 -4.42 10.59 -30.94
N VAL A 144 -5.41 10.79 -30.06
CA VAL A 144 -5.42 10.20 -28.73
C VAL A 144 -6.71 9.39 -28.53
N TYR A 145 -6.57 8.10 -28.28
CA TYR A 145 -7.65 7.15 -28.15
C TYR A 145 -7.66 6.47 -26.77
N VAL A 146 -8.80 6.51 -26.08
CA VAL A 146 -8.96 5.92 -24.76
C VAL A 146 -9.75 4.61 -24.85
N HIS A 147 -9.17 3.54 -24.36
CA HIS A 147 -9.79 2.24 -24.18
C HIS A 147 -10.15 2.09 -22.69
N ALA A 148 -11.40 2.40 -22.38
CA ALA A 148 -11.86 2.46 -20.99
C ALA A 148 -12.29 1.09 -20.48
N PHE A 149 -11.76 0.68 -19.33
CA PHE A 149 -12.23 -0.51 -18.61
C PHE A 149 -13.15 -0.05 -17.46
N LEU A 150 -14.35 -0.63 -17.38
CA LEU A 150 -15.36 -0.26 -16.40
C LEU A 150 -15.23 -1.11 -15.15
N ASP A 151 -15.42 -0.49 -14.00
CA ASP A 151 -15.12 -1.09 -12.70
C ASP A 151 -16.30 -1.88 -12.11
N GLY A 152 -17.23 -1.22 -11.44
CA GLY A 152 -18.40 -1.84 -10.81
C GLY A 152 -18.09 -2.85 -9.69
N ARG A 153 -16.82 -2.90 -9.21
CA ARG A 153 -16.35 -3.80 -8.15
C ARG A 153 -15.67 -3.05 -7.01
N ASP A 154 -14.79 -2.12 -7.33
CA ASP A 154 -14.10 -1.28 -6.35
C ASP A 154 -14.89 0.02 -6.10
N VAL A 155 -15.92 0.27 -6.91
CA VAL A 155 -16.91 1.32 -6.82
C VAL A 155 -18.31 0.74 -7.07
N ASP A 156 -19.35 1.57 -7.01
CA ASP A 156 -20.74 1.14 -7.24
C ASP A 156 -20.91 0.44 -8.59
N GLN A 157 -21.75 -0.60 -8.62
CA GLN A 157 -21.92 -1.50 -9.76
C GLN A 157 -22.42 -0.81 -11.05
N LYS A 158 -23.00 0.37 -10.95
CA LYS A 158 -23.50 1.18 -12.07
C LYS A 158 -23.07 2.64 -11.90
N SER A 159 -21.79 2.90 -11.89
CA SER A 159 -21.19 4.23 -11.71
C SER A 159 -20.46 4.75 -12.95
N ALA A 160 -20.31 3.91 -14.00
CA ALA A 160 -19.48 4.21 -15.17
C ALA A 160 -19.89 5.49 -15.91
N LEU A 161 -21.19 5.80 -15.98
CA LEU A 161 -21.67 6.98 -16.70
C LEU A 161 -21.10 8.29 -16.15
N LYS A 162 -20.91 8.39 -14.82
CA LYS A 162 -20.26 9.54 -14.19
C LYS A 162 -18.85 9.74 -14.74
N TYR A 163 -18.03 8.69 -14.74
CA TYR A 163 -16.63 8.78 -15.17
C TYR A 163 -16.50 9.01 -16.69
N ILE A 164 -17.43 8.45 -17.49
CA ILE A 164 -17.51 8.70 -18.93
C ILE A 164 -17.81 10.17 -19.19
N GLU A 165 -18.84 10.73 -18.54
CA GLU A 165 -19.23 12.13 -18.72
C GLU A 165 -18.12 13.10 -18.30
N GLU A 166 -17.45 12.83 -17.17
CA GLU A 166 -16.30 13.64 -16.71
C GLU A 166 -15.10 13.54 -17.68
N THR A 167 -14.86 12.37 -18.27
CA THR A 167 -13.78 12.18 -19.24
C THR A 167 -14.10 12.86 -20.57
N GLU A 168 -15.34 12.79 -21.06
CA GLU A 168 -15.77 13.51 -22.26
C GLU A 168 -15.70 15.02 -22.06
N ALA A 169 -16.04 15.52 -20.86
CA ALA A 169 -15.84 16.92 -20.51
C ALA A 169 -14.37 17.32 -20.59
N LYS A 170 -13.45 16.44 -20.14
CA LYS A 170 -12.00 16.67 -20.23
C LYS A 170 -11.50 16.65 -21.67
N PHE A 171 -11.99 15.75 -22.53
CA PHE A 171 -11.70 15.76 -23.95
C PHE A 171 -12.12 17.10 -24.60
N ASN A 172 -13.31 17.58 -24.28
CA ASN A 172 -13.82 18.85 -24.80
C ASN A 172 -13.00 20.07 -24.29
N GLU A 173 -12.62 20.06 -23.01
CA GLU A 173 -11.78 21.11 -22.41
C GLU A 173 -10.42 21.22 -23.13
N LEU A 174 -9.77 20.08 -23.37
CA LEU A 174 -8.46 20.04 -23.99
C LEU A 174 -8.49 20.11 -25.54
N GLY A 175 -9.63 19.79 -26.13
CA GLY A 175 -9.79 19.69 -27.58
C GLY A 175 -9.02 18.52 -28.19
N ILE A 176 -8.75 17.46 -27.42
CA ILE A 176 -8.13 16.20 -27.87
C ILE A 176 -8.71 15.03 -27.10
N GLY A 177 -8.52 13.83 -27.64
CA GLY A 177 -8.94 12.58 -27.04
C GLY A 177 -10.37 12.20 -27.39
N GLN A 178 -10.62 10.92 -27.46
CA GLN A 178 -11.92 10.32 -27.62
C GLN A 178 -11.90 8.87 -27.16
N PHE A 179 -13.04 8.34 -26.74
CA PHE A 179 -13.16 6.91 -26.48
C PHE A 179 -13.07 6.12 -27.78
N ALA A 180 -12.28 5.05 -27.80
CA ALA A 180 -12.17 4.12 -28.91
C ALA A 180 -12.92 2.81 -28.63
N SER A 181 -12.76 2.27 -27.43
CA SER A 181 -13.51 1.11 -26.97
C SER A 181 -13.83 1.19 -25.49
N VAL A 182 -14.86 0.47 -25.09
CA VAL A 182 -15.26 0.33 -23.69
C VAL A 182 -15.48 -1.15 -23.39
N SER A 183 -15.03 -1.59 -22.22
CA SER A 183 -15.08 -2.99 -21.81
C SER A 183 -15.22 -3.09 -20.30
N GLY A 184 -16.08 -3.96 -19.81
CA GLY A 184 -16.07 -4.31 -18.38
C GLY A 184 -14.77 -4.98 -17.98
N ARG A 185 -14.32 -4.73 -16.74
CA ARG A 185 -13.07 -5.32 -16.20
C ARG A 185 -13.06 -6.84 -16.19
N TYR A 186 -14.21 -7.48 -16.22
CA TYR A 186 -14.35 -8.93 -16.35
C TYR A 186 -13.67 -9.46 -17.62
N TYR A 187 -13.65 -8.67 -18.70
CA TYR A 187 -13.03 -9.03 -19.97
C TYR A 187 -11.58 -8.54 -20.10
N ALA A 188 -11.33 -7.28 -19.77
CA ALA A 188 -10.04 -6.63 -20.02
C ALA A 188 -9.06 -6.72 -18.85
N MET A 189 -9.46 -7.29 -17.72
CA MET A 189 -8.67 -7.34 -16.49
C MET A 189 -8.80 -8.71 -15.81
N ASP A 190 -8.80 -9.79 -16.59
CA ASP A 190 -8.71 -11.14 -16.06
C ASP A 190 -7.31 -11.41 -15.45
N ARG A 191 -7.21 -12.34 -14.51
CA ARG A 191 -5.95 -12.79 -13.91
C ARG A 191 -5.81 -14.31 -13.79
N ASP A 192 -6.80 -15.03 -14.33
CA ASP A 192 -6.89 -16.48 -14.20
C ASP A 192 -6.66 -17.21 -15.54
N LYS A 193 -6.06 -16.51 -16.53
CA LYS A 193 -5.77 -17.01 -17.89
C LYS A 193 -7.03 -17.49 -18.63
N ARG A 194 -8.13 -16.77 -18.43
CA ARG A 194 -9.34 -16.98 -19.18
C ARG A 194 -9.28 -16.21 -20.51
N TRP A 195 -8.47 -16.73 -21.39
CA TRP A 195 -8.13 -16.07 -22.65
C TRP A 195 -9.35 -15.73 -23.52
N GLU A 196 -10.43 -16.52 -23.41
CA GLU A 196 -11.68 -16.25 -24.10
C GLU A 196 -12.35 -14.92 -23.71
N ARG A 197 -12.00 -14.37 -22.52
CA ARG A 197 -12.46 -13.04 -22.08
C ARG A 197 -11.56 -11.96 -22.65
N GLU A 198 -10.25 -12.11 -22.45
CA GLU A 198 -9.25 -11.15 -22.91
C GLU A 198 -9.24 -11.03 -24.44
N GLU A 199 -9.51 -12.11 -25.18
CA GLU A 199 -9.62 -12.08 -26.64
C GLU A 199 -10.73 -11.14 -27.13
N LYS A 200 -11.86 -11.06 -26.41
CA LYS A 200 -12.92 -10.12 -26.74
C LYS A 200 -12.50 -8.66 -26.55
N ALA A 201 -11.81 -8.37 -25.45
CA ALA A 201 -11.25 -7.04 -25.22
C ALA A 201 -10.16 -6.70 -26.25
N TYR A 202 -9.26 -7.64 -26.53
CA TYR A 202 -8.23 -7.50 -27.56
C TYR A 202 -8.83 -7.22 -28.94
N ASN A 203 -9.88 -7.96 -29.34
CA ASN A 203 -10.54 -7.76 -30.64
C ASN A 203 -11.17 -6.36 -30.75
N ALA A 204 -11.79 -5.85 -29.67
CA ALA A 204 -12.30 -4.49 -29.66
C ALA A 204 -11.20 -3.43 -29.75
N ILE A 205 -10.04 -3.68 -29.12
CA ILE A 205 -8.91 -2.72 -29.05
C ILE A 205 -8.03 -2.76 -30.29
N ARG A 206 -7.63 -3.98 -30.71
CA ARG A 206 -6.63 -4.17 -31.77
C ARG A 206 -7.26 -4.30 -33.16
N ASN A 207 -8.28 -5.16 -33.26
CA ASN A 207 -8.86 -5.53 -34.55
C ASN A 207 -10.07 -4.65 -34.91
N PHE A 208 -10.53 -3.86 -33.96
CA PHE A 208 -11.75 -3.06 -34.06
C PHE A 208 -12.96 -3.91 -34.50
N ASP A 209 -13.00 -5.12 -33.93
CA ASP A 209 -14.02 -6.14 -34.20
C ASP A 209 -14.84 -6.41 -32.93
N ALA A 210 -15.90 -5.63 -32.77
CA ALA A 210 -16.87 -5.74 -31.68
C ALA A 210 -18.13 -4.93 -32.05
N PRO A 211 -19.26 -5.06 -31.31
CA PRO A 211 -20.42 -4.19 -31.45
C PRO A 211 -20.04 -2.71 -31.39
N THR A 212 -20.67 -1.89 -32.21
CA THR A 212 -20.37 -0.46 -32.31
C THR A 212 -21.53 0.38 -31.82
N TYR A 213 -21.24 1.43 -31.04
CA TYR A 213 -22.21 2.43 -30.59
C TYR A 213 -21.70 3.83 -30.95
N ALA A 214 -22.61 4.78 -31.15
CA ALA A 214 -22.25 6.14 -31.51
C ALA A 214 -21.48 6.87 -30.37
N THR A 215 -21.79 6.56 -29.11
CA THR A 215 -21.10 7.11 -27.94
C THR A 215 -20.82 6.03 -26.89
N ALA A 216 -19.85 6.29 -26.02
CA ALA A 216 -19.57 5.42 -24.89
C ALA A 216 -20.77 5.32 -23.94
N LYS A 217 -21.48 6.43 -23.76
CA LYS A 217 -22.70 6.50 -22.94
C LYS A 217 -23.79 5.58 -23.50
N GLU A 218 -24.10 5.64 -24.78
CA GLU A 218 -25.12 4.78 -25.42
C GLU A 218 -24.79 3.29 -25.24
N GLY A 219 -23.55 2.88 -25.41
CA GLY A 219 -23.13 1.48 -25.25
C GLY A 219 -23.30 0.99 -23.81
N VAL A 220 -22.97 1.83 -22.82
CA VAL A 220 -23.17 1.49 -21.41
C VAL A 220 -24.64 1.45 -21.03
N GLU A 221 -25.45 2.43 -21.48
CA GLU A 221 -26.91 2.44 -21.25
C GLU A 221 -27.58 1.22 -21.89
N ALA A 222 -27.16 0.81 -23.08
CA ALA A 222 -27.65 -0.40 -23.72
C ALA A 222 -27.33 -1.65 -22.85
N SER A 223 -26.10 -1.75 -22.33
CA SER A 223 -25.71 -2.83 -21.44
C SER A 223 -26.53 -2.86 -20.13
N TYR A 224 -26.82 -1.69 -19.56
CA TYR A 224 -27.67 -1.59 -18.37
C TYR A 224 -29.12 -2.02 -18.64
N ASN A 225 -29.65 -1.73 -19.83
CA ASN A 225 -30.99 -2.18 -20.26
C ASN A 225 -31.07 -3.69 -20.45
N GLU A 226 -29.92 -4.36 -20.75
CA GLU A 226 -29.78 -5.82 -20.79
C GLU A 226 -29.59 -6.44 -19.40
N GLY A 227 -29.56 -5.63 -18.34
CA GLY A 227 -29.37 -6.10 -16.95
C GLY A 227 -27.93 -6.29 -16.53
N LEU A 228 -26.95 -5.88 -17.35
CA LEU A 228 -25.54 -5.95 -16.99
C LEU A 228 -25.16 -4.79 -16.04
N THR A 229 -24.08 -4.98 -15.33
CA THR A 229 -23.41 -3.94 -14.53
C THR A 229 -22.05 -3.61 -15.15
N ASP A 230 -21.38 -2.56 -14.68
CA ASP A 230 -20.13 -2.07 -15.23
C ASP A 230 -19.08 -3.18 -15.42
N GLU A 231 -18.89 -4.02 -14.40
CA GLU A 231 -17.92 -5.11 -14.42
C GLU A 231 -18.10 -6.05 -15.62
N PHE A 232 -19.35 -6.28 -16.05
CA PHE A 232 -19.72 -7.29 -17.05
C PHE A 232 -20.11 -6.71 -18.40
N VAL A 233 -19.90 -5.43 -18.65
CA VAL A 233 -20.15 -4.81 -19.94
C VAL A 233 -19.31 -5.51 -21.00
N VAL A 234 -19.99 -6.08 -22.00
CA VAL A 234 -19.34 -6.76 -23.12
C VAL A 234 -18.54 -5.72 -23.94
N PRO A 235 -17.29 -6.03 -24.34
CA PRO A 235 -16.47 -5.09 -25.09
C PRO A 235 -17.18 -4.56 -26.32
N PHE A 236 -17.17 -3.24 -26.51
CA PHE A 236 -17.72 -2.56 -27.67
C PHE A 236 -16.84 -1.41 -28.15
N ILE A 237 -17.04 -1.01 -29.39
CA ILE A 237 -16.33 0.08 -30.06
C ILE A 237 -17.20 1.33 -29.99
N VAL A 238 -16.55 2.47 -29.77
CA VAL A 238 -17.19 3.79 -29.94
C VAL A 238 -16.87 4.31 -31.35
N GLU A 239 -17.90 4.74 -32.07
CA GLU A 239 -17.75 5.25 -33.45
C GLU A 239 -16.85 6.50 -33.47
N ASN A 240 -15.72 6.38 -34.16
CA ASN A 240 -14.73 7.45 -34.30
C ASN A 240 -13.82 7.15 -35.53
N GLN A 241 -12.70 7.88 -35.66
CA GLN A 241 -11.76 7.69 -36.76
C GLN A 241 -10.64 6.66 -36.45
N ASN A 242 -10.69 5.98 -35.31
CA ASN A 242 -9.76 4.94 -34.95
C ASN A 242 -10.15 3.62 -35.65
N ASP A 243 -9.16 2.86 -36.02
CA ASP A 243 -9.26 1.52 -36.62
C ASP A 243 -8.52 0.45 -35.80
N GLY A 244 -8.20 0.74 -34.56
CA GLY A 244 -7.47 -0.12 -33.62
C GLY A 244 -6.04 0.33 -33.38
N VAL A 245 -5.31 -0.45 -32.57
CA VAL A 245 -3.88 -0.22 -32.33
C VAL A 245 -3.07 -0.74 -33.54
N ASN A 246 -2.29 0.11 -34.18
CA ASN A 246 -1.58 -0.17 -35.41
C ASN A 246 -0.06 -0.11 -35.28
N ASP A 247 0.66 -0.51 -36.34
CA ASP A 247 2.12 -0.45 -36.40
C ASP A 247 2.59 1.00 -36.20
N GLY A 248 3.57 1.21 -35.33
CA GLY A 248 4.12 2.54 -35.02
C GLY A 248 3.36 3.33 -33.96
N ASP A 249 2.24 2.81 -33.42
CA ASP A 249 1.50 3.46 -32.35
C ASP A 249 2.21 3.37 -31.00
N ALA A 250 1.70 4.11 -30.01
CA ALA A 250 2.10 3.96 -28.61
C ALA A 250 0.90 3.60 -27.74
N VAL A 251 1.14 2.75 -26.76
CA VAL A 251 0.17 2.39 -25.70
C VAL A 251 0.73 2.80 -24.35
N ILE A 252 -0.08 3.46 -23.55
CA ILE A 252 0.19 3.71 -22.13
C ILE A 252 -0.92 3.06 -21.32
N PHE A 253 -0.58 2.07 -20.50
CA PHE A 253 -1.50 1.41 -19.57
C PHE A 253 -1.33 2.02 -18.17
N TYR A 254 -2.31 2.83 -17.71
CA TYR A 254 -2.18 3.60 -16.49
C TYR A 254 -2.61 2.88 -15.20
N ASN A 255 -2.94 1.59 -15.24
CA ASN A 255 -3.09 0.79 -14.03
C ASN A 255 -1.74 0.67 -13.31
N PHE A 256 -1.73 0.93 -12.00
CA PHE A 256 -0.54 0.81 -11.17
C PHE A 256 -0.47 -0.49 -10.35
N ARG A 257 -1.55 -1.29 -10.32
CA ARG A 257 -1.58 -2.61 -9.71
C ARG A 257 -1.47 -3.68 -10.80
N PRO A 258 -0.43 -4.57 -10.71
CA PRO A 258 -0.05 -5.48 -11.80
C PRO A 258 -1.02 -6.61 -12.09
N ASP A 259 -1.61 -7.21 -11.04
CA ASP A 259 -2.23 -8.54 -11.06
C ASP A 259 -3.32 -8.73 -12.12
N ARG A 260 -4.05 -7.67 -12.46
CA ARG A 260 -5.12 -7.68 -13.46
C ARG A 260 -4.82 -6.92 -14.76
N ALA A 261 -3.64 -6.31 -14.86
CA ALA A 261 -3.19 -5.64 -16.07
C ALA A 261 -2.19 -6.47 -16.89
N ALA A 262 -1.60 -7.47 -16.24
CA ALA A 262 -0.54 -8.27 -16.83
C ALA A 262 -1.00 -9.07 -18.06
N GLN A 263 -2.16 -9.73 -18.02
CA GLN A 263 -2.60 -10.61 -19.12
C GLN A 263 -2.87 -9.85 -20.42
N LEU A 264 -3.61 -8.74 -20.36
CA LEU A 264 -3.83 -7.91 -21.54
C LEU A 264 -2.50 -7.34 -22.08
N SER A 265 -1.58 -6.96 -21.20
CA SER A 265 -0.26 -6.49 -21.60
C SER A 265 0.60 -7.60 -22.24
N GLU A 266 0.49 -8.84 -21.77
CA GLU A 266 1.16 -9.98 -22.42
C GLU A 266 0.67 -10.20 -23.86
N ILE A 267 -0.61 -9.98 -24.13
CA ILE A 267 -1.17 -10.12 -25.50
C ILE A 267 -0.52 -9.12 -26.46
N PHE A 268 -0.29 -7.88 -26.01
CA PHE A 268 0.28 -6.81 -26.84
C PHE A 268 1.82 -6.79 -26.86
N ALA A 269 2.47 -7.11 -25.76
CA ALA A 269 3.89 -6.84 -25.54
C ALA A 269 4.71 -8.07 -25.10
N ASN A 270 4.19 -9.29 -25.25
CA ASN A 270 4.95 -10.53 -25.10
C ASN A 270 5.04 -11.26 -26.43
N ARG A 271 6.23 -11.29 -27.02
CA ARG A 271 6.47 -11.98 -28.32
C ARG A 271 6.28 -13.50 -28.26
N ALA A 272 6.30 -14.07 -27.05
CA ALA A 272 6.09 -15.51 -26.79
C ALA A 272 4.67 -15.82 -26.31
N PHE A 273 3.70 -14.91 -26.50
CA PHE A 273 2.32 -15.14 -26.11
C PHE A 273 1.69 -16.29 -26.92
N GLU A 274 1.09 -17.26 -26.23
CA GLU A 274 0.50 -18.47 -26.82
C GLU A 274 -0.98 -18.69 -26.45
N GLY A 275 -1.62 -17.75 -25.75
CA GLY A 275 -3.00 -17.91 -25.26
C GLY A 275 -4.04 -18.07 -26.36
N PHE A 276 -3.89 -17.32 -27.45
CA PHE A 276 -4.66 -17.41 -28.70
C PHE A 276 -3.85 -16.76 -29.83
N LYS A 277 -4.35 -16.84 -31.06
CA LYS A 277 -3.63 -16.28 -32.22
C LYS A 277 -3.72 -14.76 -32.23
N VAL A 278 -2.60 -14.08 -32.14
CA VAL A 278 -2.46 -12.63 -32.23
C VAL A 278 -1.57 -12.23 -33.41
N GLU A 279 -1.87 -11.09 -34.03
CA GLU A 279 -0.96 -10.42 -34.94
C GLU A 279 -0.14 -9.39 -34.18
N GLN A 280 1.17 -9.63 -34.11
CA GLN A 280 2.09 -8.74 -33.40
C GLN A 280 2.09 -7.35 -34.07
N VAL A 281 1.90 -6.31 -33.28
CA VAL A 281 2.03 -4.92 -33.69
C VAL A 281 3.53 -4.61 -33.85
N LYS A 282 3.94 -4.10 -34.99
CA LYS A 282 5.35 -3.76 -35.26
C LYS A 282 5.62 -2.34 -34.74
N ASP A 283 6.82 -2.17 -34.23
CA ASP A 283 7.27 -0.86 -33.74
C ASP A 283 6.29 -0.19 -32.78
N LEU A 284 5.67 -1.00 -31.91
CA LEU A 284 4.76 -0.53 -30.86
C LEU A 284 5.57 -0.03 -29.67
N PHE A 285 5.38 1.23 -29.25
CA PHE A 285 5.87 1.70 -27.97
C PHE A 285 4.86 1.32 -26.88
N TYR A 286 5.20 0.35 -26.04
CA TYR A 286 4.31 -0.09 -24.95
C TYR A 286 4.87 0.36 -23.61
N ALA A 287 4.08 1.11 -22.84
CA ALA A 287 4.44 1.58 -21.51
C ALA A 287 3.39 1.19 -20.48
N THR A 288 3.83 0.82 -19.29
CA THR A 288 2.98 0.50 -18.14
C THR A 288 3.36 1.38 -16.95
N PHE A 289 2.38 1.75 -16.15
CA PHE A 289 2.66 2.61 -14.99
C PHE A 289 3.58 1.93 -13.97
N THR A 290 3.45 0.63 -13.78
CA THR A 290 4.36 -0.16 -12.93
C THR A 290 4.78 -1.43 -13.69
N LYS A 291 5.80 -2.10 -13.24
CA LYS A 291 6.21 -3.40 -13.80
C LYS A 291 5.14 -4.46 -13.49
N TYR A 292 4.55 -5.05 -14.53
CA TYR A 292 3.51 -6.06 -14.33
C TYR A 292 4.09 -7.48 -14.20
N ASN A 293 5.01 -7.87 -15.07
CA ASN A 293 5.84 -9.07 -14.91
C ASN A 293 7.07 -9.00 -15.85
N ASP A 294 7.93 -10.03 -15.80
CA ASP A 294 9.19 -10.07 -16.55
C ASP A 294 9.02 -10.46 -18.03
N ASN A 295 7.85 -10.96 -18.44
CA ASN A 295 7.59 -11.42 -19.81
C ASN A 295 7.06 -10.31 -20.73
N ILE A 296 6.72 -9.16 -20.15
CA ILE A 296 6.15 -8.01 -20.88
C ILE A 296 7.30 -7.07 -21.27
N ASP A 297 7.48 -6.86 -22.57
CA ASP A 297 8.44 -5.90 -23.13
C ASP A 297 7.80 -4.49 -23.11
N ALA A 298 7.89 -3.83 -21.96
CA ALA A 298 7.30 -2.53 -21.73
C ALA A 298 8.27 -1.58 -21.02
N ALA A 299 8.20 -0.30 -21.37
CA ALA A 299 8.83 0.76 -20.59
C ALA A 299 8.02 1.04 -19.31
N ILE A 300 8.68 1.19 -18.18
CA ILE A 300 8.04 1.37 -16.88
C ILE A 300 8.06 2.83 -16.49
N VAL A 301 6.88 3.42 -16.29
CA VAL A 301 6.73 4.85 -15.93
C VAL A 301 7.16 5.12 -14.49
N PHE A 302 6.75 4.25 -13.57
CA PHE A 302 7.07 4.34 -12.14
C PHE A 302 7.78 3.06 -11.70
N GLU A 303 9.10 3.05 -11.81
CA GLU A 303 9.91 1.93 -11.34
C GLU A 303 9.73 1.69 -9.84
N LYS A 304 9.91 0.44 -9.42
CA LYS A 304 9.90 0.09 -8.00
C LYS A 304 11.02 0.88 -7.30
N VAL A 305 10.66 1.54 -6.20
CA VAL A 305 11.64 2.19 -5.35
C VAL A 305 12.21 1.15 -4.40
N ASP A 306 13.52 0.89 -4.52
CA ASP A 306 14.23 0.09 -3.54
C ASP A 306 14.40 0.88 -2.25
N LEU A 307 13.97 0.30 -1.14
CA LEU A 307 14.09 0.91 0.18
C LEU A 307 15.44 0.52 0.80
N ASN A 308 16.47 1.25 0.42
CA ASN A 308 17.81 1.13 1.02
C ASN A 308 17.87 1.85 2.37
N ASN A 309 18.89 1.52 3.16
CA ASN A 309 19.12 2.10 4.47
C ASN A 309 17.93 1.95 5.43
N THR A 310 17.27 0.78 5.40
CA THR A 310 16.30 0.44 6.44
C THR A 310 17.02 0.21 7.77
N ILE A 311 16.28 0.30 8.89
CA ILE A 311 16.85 0.14 10.24
C ILE A 311 17.69 -1.15 10.38
N GLY A 312 17.28 -2.24 9.71
CA GLY A 312 18.01 -3.51 9.73
C GLY A 312 19.32 -3.46 8.96
N GLU A 313 19.34 -2.78 7.83
CA GLU A 313 20.55 -2.57 7.03
C GLU A 313 21.55 -1.64 7.75
N ILE A 314 21.07 -0.59 8.39
CA ILE A 314 21.90 0.31 9.19
C ILE A 314 22.51 -0.44 10.38
N ALA A 315 21.71 -1.29 11.05
CA ALA A 315 22.21 -2.14 12.13
C ALA A 315 23.34 -3.07 11.63
N GLN A 316 23.15 -3.72 10.47
CA GLN A 316 24.20 -4.52 9.82
C GLN A 316 25.48 -3.72 9.55
N ASN A 317 25.33 -2.53 8.94
CA ASN A 317 26.46 -1.69 8.53
C ASN A 317 27.25 -1.16 9.73
N ASN A 318 26.61 -1.06 10.89
CA ASN A 318 27.24 -0.70 12.16
C ASN A 318 27.67 -1.91 13.03
N ASN A 319 27.59 -3.14 12.47
CA ASN A 319 27.92 -4.40 13.16
C ASN A 319 27.11 -4.63 14.45
N LEU A 320 25.88 -4.14 14.49
CA LEU A 320 24.95 -4.38 15.58
C LEU A 320 24.29 -5.76 15.42
N THR A 321 24.06 -6.42 16.53
CA THR A 321 23.22 -7.62 16.57
C THR A 321 21.77 -7.22 16.75
N GLN A 322 20.87 -7.82 15.97
CA GLN A 322 19.46 -7.48 15.99
C GLN A 322 18.58 -8.72 16.07
N LEU A 323 17.42 -8.57 16.72
CA LEU A 323 16.40 -9.60 16.84
C LEU A 323 15.08 -9.09 16.26
N ARG A 324 14.44 -9.92 15.44
CA ARG A 324 13.04 -9.74 14.97
C ARG A 324 12.19 -10.84 15.59
N ILE A 325 11.12 -10.48 16.28
CA ILE A 325 10.27 -11.44 16.97
C ILE A 325 8.81 -11.05 16.91
N ALA A 326 7.98 -12.01 16.50
CA ALA A 326 6.53 -11.92 16.48
C ALA A 326 5.91 -13.31 16.35
N GLU A 327 4.61 -13.40 16.57
CA GLU A 327 3.86 -14.59 16.20
C GLU A 327 3.48 -14.58 14.70
N THR A 328 3.01 -15.73 14.16
CA THR A 328 2.80 -15.99 12.72
C THR A 328 2.13 -14.84 11.99
N GLU A 329 1.05 -14.27 12.54
CA GLU A 329 0.24 -13.23 11.88
C GLU A 329 1.04 -11.95 11.62
N LYS A 330 2.02 -11.64 12.45
CA LYS A 330 2.80 -10.39 12.37
C LYS A 330 4.29 -10.61 12.09
N TYR A 331 4.71 -11.84 11.90
CA TYR A 331 6.10 -12.15 11.56
C TYR A 331 6.59 -11.52 10.24
N PRO A 332 5.80 -11.55 9.15
CA PRO A 332 6.18 -10.84 7.92
C PRO A 332 6.35 -9.32 8.13
N HIS A 333 5.59 -8.73 9.06
CA HIS A 333 5.62 -7.30 9.32
C HIS A 333 6.95 -6.87 9.95
N VAL A 334 7.42 -7.59 10.97
CA VAL A 334 8.72 -7.29 11.61
C VAL A 334 9.93 -7.75 10.79
N THR A 335 9.74 -8.56 9.76
CA THR A 335 10.81 -9.07 8.87
C THR A 335 10.74 -8.43 7.48
N TYR A 336 9.92 -8.94 6.59
CA TYR A 336 9.81 -8.53 5.19
C TYR A 336 9.47 -7.05 5.02
N PHE A 337 8.35 -6.60 5.61
CA PHE A 337 7.90 -5.21 5.45
C PHE A 337 8.82 -4.22 6.16
N MET A 338 9.26 -4.52 7.38
CA MET A 338 10.22 -3.71 8.13
C MET A 338 11.58 -3.58 7.41
N SER A 339 11.92 -4.54 6.57
CA SER A 339 13.15 -4.57 5.77
C SER A 339 12.97 -4.05 4.34
N GLY A 340 11.87 -3.32 4.07
CA GLY A 340 11.62 -2.70 2.76
C GLY A 340 11.32 -3.69 1.64
N GLY A 341 10.77 -4.88 1.97
CA GLY A 341 10.45 -5.92 1.00
C GLY A 341 11.58 -6.92 0.75
N ARG A 342 12.57 -6.96 1.64
CA ARG A 342 13.68 -7.92 1.61
C ARG A 342 13.36 -9.15 2.46
N ASN A 343 13.54 -10.34 1.90
CA ASN A 343 13.33 -11.61 2.60
C ASN A 343 14.58 -12.10 3.36
N GLU A 344 15.78 -11.83 2.83
CA GLU A 344 17.04 -12.32 3.39
C GLU A 344 17.38 -11.61 4.70
N GLU A 345 17.89 -12.38 5.64
CA GLU A 345 18.40 -11.84 6.90
C GLU A 345 19.59 -10.91 6.67
N PHE A 346 19.67 -9.84 7.45
CA PHE A 346 20.86 -9.01 7.53
C PHE A 346 21.96 -9.72 8.34
N LYS A 347 23.20 -9.40 8.06
CA LYS A 347 24.29 -9.90 8.90
C LYS A 347 24.12 -9.42 10.35
N GLY A 348 24.10 -10.36 11.30
CA GLY A 348 23.84 -10.07 12.71
C GLY A 348 22.36 -10.06 13.09
N GLU A 349 21.46 -10.33 12.15
CA GLU A 349 20.02 -10.51 12.41
C GLU A 349 19.74 -11.94 12.88
N ARG A 350 18.85 -12.03 13.85
CA ARG A 350 18.20 -13.27 14.29
C ARG A 350 16.69 -13.08 14.19
N ARG A 351 15.99 -14.12 13.82
CA ARG A 351 14.52 -14.14 13.69
C ARG A 351 13.92 -15.19 14.60
N ARG A 352 12.90 -14.83 15.34
CA ARG A 352 12.13 -15.75 16.19
C ARG A 352 10.66 -15.68 15.77
N LEU A 353 10.22 -16.73 15.11
CA LEU A 353 8.81 -16.95 14.78
C LEU A 353 8.17 -17.79 15.88
N ILE A 354 7.06 -17.33 16.41
CA ILE A 354 6.21 -18.07 17.35
C ILE A 354 4.92 -18.42 16.63
N ASP A 355 4.51 -19.67 16.68
CA ASP A 355 3.26 -20.07 16.02
C ASP A 355 2.05 -19.42 16.67
N SER A 356 1.18 -18.81 15.88
CA SER A 356 -0.12 -18.34 16.33
C SER A 356 -1.05 -19.53 16.67
N PRO A 357 -1.99 -19.37 17.62
CA PRO A 357 -2.87 -20.45 17.99
C PRO A 357 -3.80 -20.87 16.86
N LYS A 358 -4.01 -22.16 16.68
CA LYS A 358 -4.87 -22.74 15.65
C LYS A 358 -6.35 -22.72 16.10
N VAL A 359 -6.93 -21.52 16.11
CA VAL A 359 -8.35 -21.28 16.41
C VAL A 359 -9.07 -20.73 15.18
N ALA A 360 -10.38 -20.82 15.14
CA ALA A 360 -11.16 -20.33 14.00
C ALA A 360 -11.11 -18.78 13.90
N THR A 361 -11.22 -18.13 15.05
CA THR A 361 -11.09 -16.67 15.22
C THR A 361 -10.40 -16.37 16.53
N TYR A 362 -9.64 -15.26 16.61
CA TYR A 362 -8.79 -14.98 17.77
C TYR A 362 -9.55 -14.46 19.02
N ASP A 363 -10.81 -14.06 18.88
CA ASP A 363 -11.69 -13.80 20.03
C ASP A 363 -11.91 -15.04 20.93
N LEU A 364 -11.72 -16.24 20.37
CA LEU A 364 -11.77 -17.52 21.12
C LEU A 364 -10.53 -17.75 21.99
N LYS A 365 -9.42 -17.10 21.68
CA LYS A 365 -8.15 -17.13 22.44
C LYS A 365 -7.48 -15.76 22.40
N PRO A 366 -7.98 -14.76 23.14
CA PRO A 366 -7.51 -13.38 23.05
C PRO A 366 -6.03 -13.17 23.41
N GLU A 367 -5.49 -13.99 24.30
CA GLU A 367 -4.06 -13.98 24.63
C GLU A 367 -3.18 -14.41 23.47
N MET A 368 -3.74 -15.07 22.47
CA MET A 368 -3.03 -15.61 21.29
C MET A 368 -1.75 -16.34 21.71
N SER A 369 -0.57 -15.90 21.24
CA SER A 369 0.73 -16.43 21.64
C SER A 369 1.61 -15.35 22.32
N ALA A 370 1.00 -14.34 22.96
CA ALA A 370 1.75 -13.24 23.57
C ALA A 370 2.70 -13.71 24.68
N TYR A 371 2.29 -14.66 25.50
CA TYR A 371 3.11 -15.21 26.57
C TYR A 371 4.31 -15.99 26.02
N GLU A 372 4.13 -16.79 25.00
CA GLU A 372 5.19 -17.54 24.32
C GLU A 372 6.17 -16.60 23.61
N VAL A 373 5.69 -15.51 23.01
CA VAL A 373 6.52 -14.45 22.43
C VAL A 373 7.36 -13.79 23.52
N LYS A 374 6.75 -13.40 24.64
CA LYS A 374 7.44 -12.81 25.81
C LYS A 374 8.52 -13.77 26.33
N ASP A 375 8.18 -15.04 26.56
CA ASP A 375 9.14 -16.03 27.11
C ASP A 375 10.33 -16.22 26.16
N ALA A 376 10.09 -16.33 24.85
CA ALA A 376 11.14 -16.43 23.85
C ALA A 376 12.04 -15.18 23.81
N LEU A 377 11.46 -13.98 23.97
CA LEU A 377 12.24 -12.75 24.02
C LEU A 377 13.10 -12.67 25.31
N LEU A 378 12.55 -13.04 26.45
CA LEU A 378 13.31 -13.09 27.71
C LEU A 378 14.49 -14.07 27.64
N GLU A 379 14.29 -15.22 26.97
CA GLU A 379 15.40 -16.17 26.69
C GLU A 379 16.50 -15.52 25.85
N GLU A 380 16.14 -14.80 24.78
CA GLU A 380 17.11 -14.08 23.93
C GLU A 380 17.83 -12.95 24.70
N LEU A 381 17.11 -12.17 25.50
CA LEU A 381 17.68 -11.12 26.35
C LEU A 381 18.71 -11.65 27.38
N ASN A 382 18.44 -12.83 27.93
CA ASN A 382 19.35 -13.45 28.90
C ASN A 382 20.72 -13.85 28.29
N LYS A 383 20.84 -13.93 26.95
CA LYS A 383 22.15 -14.12 26.28
C LYS A 383 23.05 -12.89 26.38
N GLY A 384 22.46 -11.70 26.55
CA GLY A 384 23.19 -10.45 26.79
C GLY A 384 23.97 -9.91 25.59
N ASP A 385 23.61 -10.28 24.37
CA ASP A 385 24.33 -9.99 23.12
C ASP A 385 23.56 -9.18 22.08
N LEU A 386 22.35 -8.70 22.40
CA LEU A 386 21.49 -7.93 21.51
C LEU A 386 21.73 -6.41 21.66
N ASP A 387 21.80 -5.71 20.53
CA ASP A 387 21.81 -4.24 20.45
C ASP A 387 20.44 -3.69 20.09
N LEU A 388 19.76 -4.27 19.08
CA LEU A 388 18.46 -3.84 18.57
C LEU A 388 17.45 -4.98 18.64
N ILE A 389 16.23 -4.67 19.09
CA ILE A 389 15.11 -5.61 19.15
C ILE A 389 13.90 -4.97 18.49
N ILE A 390 13.24 -5.70 17.58
CA ILE A 390 11.94 -5.33 17.03
C ILE A 390 10.96 -6.43 17.42
N LEU A 391 10.01 -6.08 18.27
CA LEU A 391 8.95 -6.93 18.78
C LEU A 391 7.59 -6.43 18.33
N ASN A 392 6.73 -7.33 17.87
CA ASN A 392 5.32 -7.04 17.63
C ASN A 392 4.44 -7.98 18.46
N PHE A 393 3.48 -7.41 19.19
CA PHE A 393 2.37 -8.11 19.80
C PHE A 393 1.13 -7.96 18.92
N ALA A 394 0.66 -9.05 18.34
CA ALA A 394 -0.41 -9.07 17.34
C ALA A 394 -1.81 -8.87 17.92
N ASN A 395 -1.99 -9.10 19.22
CA ASN A 395 -3.27 -9.30 19.86
C ASN A 395 -4.26 -8.14 19.70
N PRO A 396 -3.89 -6.84 19.92
CA PRO A 396 -4.87 -5.76 19.85
C PRO A 396 -5.49 -5.65 18.45
N ASP A 397 -4.71 -5.86 17.39
CA ASP A 397 -5.20 -5.83 16.02
C ASP A 397 -6.01 -7.09 15.66
N MET A 398 -5.42 -8.26 15.86
CA MET A 398 -6.03 -9.52 15.40
C MET A 398 -7.34 -9.83 16.13
N VAL A 399 -7.43 -9.55 17.42
CA VAL A 399 -8.67 -9.70 18.18
C VAL A 399 -9.63 -8.54 17.90
N GLY A 400 -9.12 -7.33 17.70
CA GLY A 400 -9.89 -6.16 17.29
C GLY A 400 -10.70 -6.38 16.02
N HIS A 401 -10.14 -7.10 15.05
CA HIS A 401 -10.85 -7.49 13.82
C HIS A 401 -12.11 -8.34 14.03
N SER A 402 -12.31 -8.91 15.22
CA SER A 402 -13.57 -9.59 15.56
C SER A 402 -14.75 -8.63 15.77
N GLY A 403 -14.48 -7.34 16.05
CA GLY A 403 -15.51 -6.38 16.44
C GLY A 403 -16.13 -6.70 17.80
N MET A 404 -15.44 -7.45 18.66
CA MET A 404 -15.93 -7.90 19.96
C MET A 404 -15.17 -7.22 21.10
N LEU A 405 -15.83 -6.35 21.84
CA LEU A 405 -15.20 -5.50 22.86
C LEU A 405 -14.53 -6.29 23.99
N GLU A 406 -15.23 -7.22 24.62
CA GLU A 406 -14.72 -7.99 25.76
C GLU A 406 -13.49 -8.87 25.43
N PRO A 407 -13.47 -9.64 24.32
CA PRO A 407 -12.26 -10.34 23.91
C PRO A 407 -11.10 -9.40 23.61
N THR A 408 -11.34 -8.23 23.00
CA THR A 408 -10.30 -7.26 22.68
C THR A 408 -9.70 -6.63 23.95
N ILE A 409 -10.53 -6.35 24.97
CA ILE A 409 -10.06 -5.93 26.29
C ILE A 409 -9.11 -6.99 26.88
N LYS A 410 -9.51 -8.27 26.89
CA LYS A 410 -8.66 -9.37 27.39
C LYS A 410 -7.35 -9.51 26.62
N ALA A 411 -7.39 -9.28 25.32
CA ALA A 411 -6.20 -9.29 24.47
C ALA A 411 -5.19 -8.23 24.91
N ILE A 412 -5.67 -7.01 25.16
CA ILE A 412 -4.83 -5.89 25.62
C ILE A 412 -4.27 -6.16 27.03
N GLU A 413 -5.08 -6.70 27.93
CA GLU A 413 -4.65 -7.04 29.30
C GLU A 413 -3.55 -8.11 29.30
N ALA A 414 -3.65 -9.15 28.45
CA ALA A 414 -2.61 -10.17 28.29
C ALA A 414 -1.30 -9.57 27.74
N VAL A 415 -1.42 -8.67 26.76
CA VAL A 415 -0.26 -7.95 26.23
C VAL A 415 0.37 -7.04 27.26
N ASP A 416 -0.42 -6.37 28.12
CA ASP A 416 0.10 -5.52 29.19
C ASP A 416 0.95 -6.29 30.19
N GLU A 417 0.52 -7.49 30.61
CA GLU A 417 1.32 -8.37 31.46
C GLU A 417 2.67 -8.70 30.82
N CYS A 418 2.65 -9.13 29.55
CA CYS A 418 3.86 -9.44 28.79
C CYS A 418 4.77 -8.21 28.61
N LEU A 419 4.19 -7.06 28.32
CA LEU A 419 4.89 -5.78 28.18
C LEU A 419 5.67 -5.43 29.45
N GLY A 420 5.03 -5.61 30.62
CA GLY A 420 5.65 -5.34 31.91
C GLY A 420 6.96 -6.12 32.12
N GLU A 421 6.92 -7.44 31.92
CA GLU A 421 8.09 -8.30 32.09
C GLU A 421 9.21 -7.99 31.08
N VAL A 422 8.86 -7.73 29.82
CA VAL A 422 9.83 -7.43 28.74
C VAL A 422 10.51 -6.08 28.99
N VAL A 423 9.74 -5.03 29.26
CA VAL A 423 10.30 -3.68 29.46
C VAL A 423 11.14 -3.62 30.73
N ASP A 424 10.66 -4.18 31.84
CA ASP A 424 11.42 -4.21 33.08
C ASP A 424 12.76 -4.96 32.90
N LYS A 425 12.78 -6.07 32.16
CA LYS A 425 14.02 -6.79 31.82
C LYS A 425 14.97 -5.95 31.00
N ILE A 426 14.49 -5.20 30.02
CA ILE A 426 15.31 -4.30 29.19
C ILE A 426 15.93 -3.20 30.05
N LEU A 427 15.13 -2.59 30.93
CA LEU A 427 15.59 -1.56 31.86
C LEU A 427 16.62 -2.10 32.86
N ASP A 428 16.45 -3.30 33.38
CA ASP A 428 17.41 -3.99 34.28
C ASP A 428 18.78 -4.25 33.58
N MET A 429 18.80 -4.24 32.24
CA MET A 429 20.01 -4.34 31.42
C MET A 429 20.59 -2.96 31.03
N ASP A 430 20.13 -1.87 31.66
CA ASP A 430 20.44 -0.47 31.28
C ASP A 430 20.08 -0.15 29.81
N GLY A 431 19.11 -0.85 29.25
CA GLY A 431 18.62 -0.65 27.88
C GLY A 431 17.51 0.39 27.80
N TYR A 432 17.01 0.60 26.58
CA TYR A 432 15.88 1.49 26.30
C TYR A 432 14.80 0.77 25.52
N ALA A 433 13.56 1.20 25.72
CA ALA A 433 12.42 0.75 24.92
C ALA A 433 11.67 1.95 24.33
N ILE A 434 11.22 1.81 23.08
CA ILE A 434 10.17 2.60 22.47
C ILE A 434 8.93 1.70 22.43
N ILE A 435 7.86 2.11 23.09
CA ILE A 435 6.56 1.41 23.10
C ILE A 435 5.62 2.23 22.24
N THR A 436 5.06 1.61 21.20
CA THR A 436 4.20 2.28 20.22
C THR A 436 3.22 1.31 19.55
N ALA A 437 2.53 1.77 18.52
CA ALA A 437 1.72 0.96 17.60
C ALA A 437 2.02 1.38 16.16
N ASP A 438 1.45 0.66 15.22
CA ASP A 438 1.64 0.88 13.77
C ASP A 438 0.40 1.44 13.08
N HIS A 439 -0.77 1.29 13.66
CA HIS A 439 -2.07 1.86 13.28
C HIS A 439 -3.09 1.66 14.41
N GLY A 440 -4.32 2.14 14.21
CA GLY A 440 -5.43 1.93 15.12
C GLY A 440 -6.36 0.80 14.65
N ASN A 441 -6.96 0.10 15.62
CA ASN A 441 -8.01 -0.90 15.46
C ASN A 441 -8.81 -1.04 16.77
N SER A 442 -8.13 -1.49 17.83
CA SER A 442 -8.75 -1.82 19.11
C SER A 442 -9.23 -0.60 19.94
N ASP A 443 -8.89 0.59 19.48
CA ASP A 443 -9.43 1.85 19.99
C ASP A 443 -10.89 2.11 19.60
N GLN A 444 -11.38 1.37 18.58
CA GLN A 444 -12.78 1.42 18.16
C GLN A 444 -13.22 0.08 17.52
N VAL A 445 -13.80 -0.80 18.33
CA VAL A 445 -14.33 -2.10 17.88
C VAL A 445 -15.87 -2.11 17.77
N LEU A 446 -16.52 -1.01 18.09
CA LEU A 446 -17.96 -0.79 17.91
C LEU A 446 -18.21 0.53 17.17
N THR A 447 -19.23 0.54 16.31
CA THR A 447 -19.78 1.76 15.73
C THR A 447 -20.58 2.54 16.77
N ASP A 448 -20.98 3.78 16.48
CA ASP A 448 -21.82 4.59 17.36
C ASP A 448 -23.20 3.95 17.63
N ASP A 449 -23.66 3.04 16.77
CA ASP A 449 -24.91 2.29 16.88
C ASP A 449 -24.69 0.87 17.49
N ASP A 450 -23.60 0.65 18.21
CA ASP A 450 -23.25 -0.64 18.87
C ASP A 450 -23.08 -1.83 17.90
N GLN A 451 -22.83 -1.58 16.60
CA GLN A 451 -22.53 -2.65 15.67
C GLN A 451 -21.04 -2.97 15.69
N PRO A 452 -20.64 -4.24 15.44
CA PRO A 452 -19.24 -4.62 15.33
C PRO A 452 -18.50 -3.79 14.28
N MET A 453 -17.38 -3.18 14.66
CA MET A 453 -16.46 -2.51 13.74
C MET A 453 -15.18 -3.35 13.63
N THR A 454 -14.89 -3.81 12.44
CA THR A 454 -13.78 -4.75 12.16
C THR A 454 -12.66 -4.13 11.34
N THR A 455 -12.76 -2.83 11.04
CA THR A 455 -11.79 -2.08 10.25
C THR A 455 -10.82 -1.30 11.13
N HIS A 456 -9.69 -0.93 10.56
CA HIS A 456 -8.74 -0.03 11.24
C HIS A 456 -9.33 1.37 11.44
N THR A 457 -8.66 2.18 12.26
CA THR A 457 -9.01 3.58 12.50
C THR A 457 -7.92 4.52 11.97
N THR A 458 -8.22 5.81 11.89
CA THR A 458 -7.26 6.86 11.52
C THR A 458 -6.68 7.57 12.75
N ASN A 459 -6.94 7.07 13.94
CA ASN A 459 -6.49 7.71 15.17
C ASN A 459 -4.97 7.60 15.34
N PRO A 460 -4.32 8.61 15.94
CA PRO A 460 -2.88 8.59 16.19
C PRO A 460 -2.49 7.51 17.20
N VAL A 461 -1.27 7.05 17.12
CA VAL A 461 -0.74 6.01 18.00
C VAL A 461 0.18 6.60 19.09
N PRO A 462 0.22 6.00 20.29
CA PRO A 462 1.08 6.47 21.38
C PRO A 462 2.54 6.15 21.11
N VAL A 463 3.44 6.96 21.67
CA VAL A 463 4.87 6.67 21.77
C VAL A 463 5.33 6.95 23.18
N ILE A 464 6.00 5.96 23.79
CA ILE A 464 6.69 6.09 25.08
C ILE A 464 8.16 5.78 24.85
N VAL A 465 9.05 6.66 25.27
CA VAL A 465 10.52 6.43 25.21
C VAL A 465 11.07 6.30 26.62
N THR A 466 11.56 5.14 27.00
CA THR A 466 11.97 4.85 28.40
C THR A 466 13.33 5.46 28.77
N LYS A 467 13.77 6.49 28.08
CA LYS A 467 14.98 7.27 28.40
C LYS A 467 14.60 8.49 29.27
N GLU A 468 15.08 8.52 30.50
CA GLU A 468 14.81 9.65 31.40
C GLU A 468 15.62 10.89 30.96
N GLY A 469 15.08 12.08 31.26
CA GLY A 469 15.78 13.35 31.03
C GLY A 469 15.74 13.85 29.58
N VAL A 470 15.00 13.21 28.70
CA VAL A 470 14.74 13.71 27.34
C VAL A 470 13.34 14.29 27.22
N THR A 471 13.15 15.16 26.23
CA THR A 471 11.86 15.73 25.86
C THR A 471 11.52 15.24 24.45
N LEU A 472 10.27 14.86 24.20
CA LEU A 472 9.82 14.45 22.87
C LEU A 472 9.17 15.62 22.12
N ARG A 473 9.17 15.52 20.79
CA ARG A 473 8.37 16.38 19.92
C ARG A 473 6.89 16.14 20.22
N GLU A 474 6.07 17.16 20.06
CA GLU A 474 4.64 17.11 20.36
C GLU A 474 3.86 16.19 19.40
N THR A 475 4.34 16.09 18.18
CA THR A 475 3.77 15.24 17.14
C THR A 475 4.90 14.61 16.30
N GLY A 476 4.55 13.61 15.50
CA GLY A 476 5.42 12.94 14.55
C GLY A 476 4.62 11.98 13.69
N ARG A 477 5.31 11.07 13.04
CA ARG A 477 4.74 10.02 12.20
C ARG A 477 5.54 8.73 12.32
N LEU A 478 5.02 7.62 11.81
CA LEU A 478 5.68 6.31 11.93
C LEU A 478 7.13 6.30 11.40
N GLY A 479 7.42 7.08 10.33
CA GLY A 479 8.75 7.23 9.77
C GLY A 479 9.78 7.88 10.72
N ASP A 480 9.36 8.45 11.84
CA ASP A 480 10.24 9.08 12.82
C ASP A 480 10.78 8.07 13.86
N LEU A 481 10.23 6.84 13.89
CA LEU A 481 10.62 5.83 14.87
C LEU A 481 12.03 5.26 14.63
N ALA A 482 12.41 4.97 13.37
CA ALA A 482 13.77 4.51 13.09
C ALA A 482 14.83 5.58 13.40
N PRO A 483 14.69 6.86 13.03
CA PRO A 483 15.56 7.94 13.50
C PRO A 483 15.68 8.00 15.04
N THR A 484 14.58 7.82 15.75
CA THR A 484 14.55 7.80 17.22
C THR A 484 15.31 6.59 17.78
N LEU A 485 15.20 5.41 17.15
CA LEU A 485 15.99 4.22 17.51
C LEU A 485 17.48 4.45 17.29
N LEU A 486 17.87 5.04 16.15
CA LEU A 486 19.27 5.36 15.85
C LEU A 486 19.86 6.35 16.85
N ASP A 487 19.09 7.34 17.27
CA ASP A 487 19.45 8.29 18.32
C ASP A 487 19.72 7.57 19.65
N LEU A 488 18.84 6.66 20.07
CA LEU A 488 19.04 5.86 21.29
C LEU A 488 20.25 4.92 21.19
N LEU A 489 20.53 4.40 19.99
CA LEU A 489 21.69 3.55 19.70
C LEU A 489 22.98 4.32 19.50
N ASN A 490 22.93 5.66 19.43
CA ASN A 490 24.02 6.55 19.08
C ASN A 490 24.67 6.17 17.73
N VAL A 491 23.83 5.94 16.72
CA VAL A 491 24.19 5.62 15.34
C VAL A 491 23.77 6.76 14.44
N GLU A 492 24.62 7.13 13.48
CA GLU A 492 24.36 8.19 12.53
C GLU A 492 23.19 7.83 11.59
N GLN A 493 22.27 8.77 11.40
CA GLN A 493 21.14 8.64 10.49
C GLN A 493 21.59 8.91 9.04
N PRO A 494 21.28 8.02 8.07
CA PRO A 494 21.60 8.27 6.67
C PRO A 494 20.70 9.35 6.06
N GLU A 495 21.18 10.04 5.03
CA GLU A 495 20.49 11.17 4.39
C GLU A 495 19.14 10.79 3.77
N ASP A 496 19.00 9.60 3.22
CA ASP A 496 17.74 9.14 2.61
C ASP A 496 16.68 8.70 3.64
N MET A 497 17.06 8.58 4.92
CA MET A 497 16.10 8.44 6.02
C MET A 497 15.60 9.83 6.43
N THR A 498 14.52 10.28 5.81
CA THR A 498 14.00 11.65 5.95
C THR A 498 13.10 11.89 7.16
N GLY A 499 12.84 10.86 7.96
CA GLY A 499 12.19 11.01 9.27
C GLY A 499 13.09 11.78 10.22
N GLU A 500 12.53 12.29 11.31
CA GLU A 500 13.27 13.05 12.32
C GLU A 500 13.12 12.38 13.68
N SER A 501 14.21 12.28 14.46
CA SER A 501 14.10 11.78 15.83
C SER A 501 13.01 12.49 16.61
N LEU A 502 12.22 11.74 17.36
CA LEU A 502 11.22 12.31 18.28
C LEU A 502 11.87 12.94 19.51
N ILE A 503 13.12 12.64 19.79
CA ILE A 503 13.87 13.23 20.90
C ILE A 503 14.32 14.64 20.49
N LYS A 504 13.97 15.66 21.28
CA LYS A 504 14.46 17.03 21.09
C LYS A 504 15.89 17.15 21.60
N HIS A 505 16.79 17.68 20.76
CA HIS A 505 18.18 18.03 21.10
C HIS A 505 18.38 19.51 21.36
#